data_c25388f34d34ce50e460a67456f0b5af
#
_entry.id   c25388f34d34ce50e460a67456f0b5af
#
_cell.length_a   1.000
_cell.length_b   1.000
_cell.length_c   1.000
_cell.angle_alpha   90.00
_cell.angle_beta   90.00
_cell.angle_gamma   90.00
#
_symmetry.space_group_name_H-M   'P 1'
#
loop_
_entity.id
_entity.type
_entity.pdbx_description
1 polymer ?
#
loop_
_entity_poly.entity_id
_entity_poly.type
_entity_poly.pdbx_seq_one_letter_code
_entity_poly.pdbx_strand_id
1 'polypeptide(L)'
;MRFRIVSLVIAALAAGSCRTVGSAAPAAPPVQFEADSTPAGARWYKGNTHTHTLQSDGDSPPELVARWYKSHGYAFLVLSDHNVFTDPRTLAQLVDSSFLLIPGEELTTAFERHPVHVNGLNIPGVIPPRTDSTLLGTIQKNVDAVREVQGVPHINHPNFGWAFDHTVLAQVQRDRLFEIHNGHPLVHNEGGGDSPGLEEIWDRLLTGGKRMYGIAVDDAHHFQGEFAPDRSNPGRGWVTVRARALDPLELVRALEAGQFYASTGVELEDVRVTPETLEVRIRAQGSFKYR
;
A
#
# COMPACT_ATOMS: atom_id res chain seq x y z
N MET A 1 82.11 13.17 52.28
CA MET A 1 80.66 13.39 52.05
C MET A 1 80.40 13.27 50.59
N ARG A 2 80.01 12.09 50.11
CA ARG A 2 79.75 11.84 48.72
C ARG A 2 78.30 11.41 48.57
N PHE A 3 77.48 12.23 47.87
CA PHE A 3 76.11 11.93 47.51
C PHE A 3 76.06 11.07 46.26
N ARG A 4 75.44 9.92 46.37
CA ARG A 4 75.10 9.07 45.23
C ARG A 4 73.71 9.41 44.74
N ILE A 5 73.62 9.80 43.47
CA ILE A 5 72.35 10.00 42.77
C ILE A 5 71.87 8.64 42.28
N VAL A 6 70.70 8.23 42.71
CA VAL A 6 70.04 7.02 42.19
C VAL A 6 69.06 7.50 41.10
N SER A 7 69.36 7.11 39.85
CA SER A 7 68.46 7.40 38.73
C SER A 7 67.33 6.36 38.72
N LEU A 8 66.11 6.85 38.89
CA LEU A 8 64.90 6.01 38.78
C LEU A 8 64.45 6.00 37.30
N VAL A 9 64.52 4.85 36.64
CA VAL A 9 63.97 4.64 35.29
C VAL A 9 62.50 4.26 35.41
N ILE A 10 61.62 5.18 34.99
CA ILE A 10 60.16 4.95 34.92
C ILE A 10 59.92 4.34 33.51
N ALA A 11 59.59 3.06 33.46
CA ALA A 11 59.06 2.45 32.26
C ALA A 11 57.58 2.83 32.09
N ALA A 12 57.25 3.65 31.08
CA ALA A 12 55.89 3.95 30.70
C ALA A 12 55.33 2.80 29.87
N LEU A 13 54.40 2.05 30.45
CA LEU A 13 53.55 1.10 29.71
C LEU A 13 52.53 1.90 28.88
N ALA A 14 52.74 1.96 27.57
CA ALA A 14 51.72 2.46 26.64
C ALA A 14 50.63 1.41 26.50
N ALA A 15 49.49 1.64 27.16
CA ALA A 15 48.27 0.93 26.90
C ALA A 15 47.66 1.38 25.55
N GLY A 16 47.91 0.60 24.51
CA GLY A 16 47.28 0.80 23.21
C GLY A 16 45.78 0.54 23.30
N SER A 17 44.97 1.60 23.35
CA SER A 17 43.53 1.49 23.14
C SER A 17 43.28 1.20 21.66
N CYS A 18 42.96 -0.05 21.34
CA CYS A 18 42.34 -0.39 20.07
C CYS A 18 40.96 0.32 20.01
N ARG A 19 40.90 1.48 19.39
CA ARG A 19 39.63 2.03 18.91
C ARG A 19 39.21 1.19 17.73
N THR A 20 38.22 0.33 17.92
CA THR A 20 37.43 -0.23 16.83
C THR A 20 36.73 0.93 16.13
N VAL A 21 37.25 1.32 14.96
CA VAL A 21 36.54 2.21 14.05
C VAL A 21 35.35 1.40 13.56
N GLY A 22 34.19 1.64 14.16
CA GLY A 22 32.93 1.12 13.64
C GLY A 22 32.80 1.60 12.20
N SER A 23 32.81 0.69 11.25
CA SER A 23 32.47 0.97 9.86
C SER A 23 31.05 1.52 9.85
N ALA A 24 30.89 2.82 9.66
CA ALA A 24 29.60 3.38 9.36
C ALA A 24 29.09 2.69 8.09
N ALA A 25 27.89 2.15 8.14
CA ALA A 25 27.23 1.63 6.96
C ALA A 25 27.28 2.70 5.85
N PRO A 26 27.55 2.32 4.60
CA PRO A 26 27.57 3.28 3.51
C PRO A 26 26.23 4.04 3.51
N ALA A 27 26.31 5.36 3.46
CA ALA A 27 25.13 6.20 3.32
C ALA A 27 24.31 5.71 2.12
N ALA A 28 23.03 5.52 2.31
CA ALA A 28 22.13 5.17 1.21
C ALA A 28 22.33 6.20 0.08
N PRO A 29 22.36 5.76 -1.19
CA PRO A 29 22.51 6.67 -2.30
C PRO A 29 21.40 7.73 -2.21
N PRO A 30 21.68 8.99 -2.55
CA PRO A 30 20.69 10.05 -2.51
C PRO A 30 19.46 9.62 -3.32
N VAL A 31 18.27 9.77 -2.74
CA VAL A 31 17.00 9.51 -3.44
C VAL A 31 17.01 10.45 -4.64
N GLN A 32 17.15 9.88 -5.84
CA GLN A 32 16.91 10.65 -7.06
C GLN A 32 15.41 10.86 -7.15
N PHE A 33 14.97 12.07 -6.83
CA PHE A 33 13.63 12.52 -7.19
C PHE A 33 13.59 12.58 -8.71
N GLU A 34 12.89 11.66 -9.33
CA GLU A 34 12.52 11.86 -10.72
C GLU A 34 11.64 13.12 -10.74
N ALA A 35 12.11 14.15 -11.46
CA ALA A 35 11.34 15.36 -11.66
C ALA A 35 9.95 14.99 -12.17
N ASP A 36 8.92 15.68 -11.66
CA ASP A 36 7.52 15.42 -11.91
C ASP A 36 7.28 14.94 -13.36
N SER A 37 7.22 13.62 -13.53
CA SER A 37 6.95 12.98 -14.82
C SER A 37 5.46 13.00 -15.15
N THR A 38 4.74 14.02 -14.65
CA THR A 38 3.32 14.19 -14.94
C THR A 38 3.10 14.24 -16.45
N PRO A 39 2.42 13.27 -17.04
CA PRO A 39 2.13 13.30 -18.46
C PRO A 39 1.29 14.53 -18.79
N ALA A 40 1.62 15.23 -19.86
CA ALA A 40 0.81 16.36 -20.32
C ALA A 40 -0.65 15.93 -20.50
N GLY A 41 -1.59 16.72 -19.94
CA GLY A 41 -3.02 16.43 -20.01
C GLY A 41 -3.54 15.40 -19.01
N ALA A 42 -2.70 14.91 -18.08
CA ALA A 42 -3.16 14.00 -17.02
C ALA A 42 -4.20 14.66 -16.10
N ARG A 43 -5.15 13.87 -15.63
CA ARG A 43 -6.22 14.24 -14.72
C ARG A 43 -6.18 13.34 -13.49
N TRP A 44 -6.82 13.79 -12.41
CA TRP A 44 -7.00 13.01 -11.19
C TRP A 44 -8.28 12.19 -11.27
N TYR A 45 -8.18 10.90 -10.94
CA TYR A 45 -9.29 9.94 -10.93
C TYR A 45 -9.35 9.28 -9.56
N LYS A 46 -10.41 9.56 -8.80
CA LYS A 46 -10.69 8.94 -7.50
C LYS A 46 -11.19 7.52 -7.71
N GLY A 47 -10.65 6.54 -6.97
CA GLY A 47 -11.09 5.15 -7.08
C GLY A 47 -10.81 4.33 -5.84
N ASN A 48 -11.39 3.14 -5.82
CA ASN A 48 -11.16 2.15 -4.78
C ASN A 48 -10.71 0.83 -5.40
N THR A 49 -9.69 0.20 -4.79
CA THR A 49 -9.08 -1.03 -5.31
C THR A 49 -9.40 -2.26 -4.46
N HIS A 50 -10.22 -2.12 -3.39
CA HIS A 50 -10.56 -3.21 -2.50
C HIS A 50 -12.00 -3.06 -1.99
N THR A 51 -12.90 -3.94 -2.45
CA THR A 51 -14.30 -3.96 -2.01
C THR A 51 -14.95 -5.31 -2.35
N HIS A 52 -15.90 -5.72 -1.52
CA HIS A 52 -16.56 -7.02 -1.58
C HIS A 52 -18.05 -6.90 -1.92
N THR A 53 -18.59 -7.98 -2.44
CA THR A 53 -20.01 -8.10 -2.83
C THR A 53 -20.60 -9.42 -2.33
N LEU A 54 -21.85 -9.70 -2.66
CA LEU A 54 -22.50 -10.99 -2.42
C LEU A 54 -21.83 -12.17 -3.17
N GLN A 55 -20.83 -11.91 -4.02
CA GLN A 55 -20.06 -12.97 -4.66
C GLN A 55 -19.07 -13.64 -3.70
N SER A 56 -18.71 -12.93 -2.62
CA SER A 56 -17.96 -13.49 -1.49
C SER A 56 -18.72 -13.27 -0.17
N ASP A 57 -18.37 -12.26 0.59
CA ASP A 57 -18.85 -12.02 1.96
C ASP A 57 -19.37 -10.62 2.20
N GLY A 58 -19.52 -9.79 1.18
CA GLY A 58 -20.22 -8.53 1.23
C GLY A 58 -21.75 -8.70 1.34
N ASP A 59 -22.47 -7.66 1.73
CA ASP A 59 -23.93 -7.68 1.95
C ASP A 59 -24.76 -7.25 0.72
N SER A 60 -24.13 -6.88 -0.36
CA SER A 60 -24.80 -6.24 -1.50
C SER A 60 -24.35 -6.81 -2.86
N PRO A 61 -25.24 -6.88 -3.85
CA PRO A 61 -24.89 -7.37 -5.18
C PRO A 61 -23.91 -6.42 -5.88
N PRO A 62 -23.06 -6.94 -6.81
CA PRO A 62 -22.04 -6.15 -7.51
C PRO A 62 -22.58 -4.86 -8.14
N GLU A 63 -23.79 -4.87 -8.68
CA GLU A 63 -24.40 -3.70 -9.29
C GLU A 63 -24.70 -2.60 -8.27
N LEU A 64 -25.19 -2.95 -7.09
CA LEU A 64 -25.49 -1.98 -6.02
C LEU A 64 -24.16 -1.37 -5.50
N VAL A 65 -23.16 -2.19 -5.26
CA VAL A 65 -21.84 -1.74 -4.85
C VAL A 65 -21.25 -0.76 -5.86
N ALA A 66 -21.20 -1.13 -7.14
CA ALA A 66 -20.67 -0.24 -8.20
C ALA A 66 -21.48 1.07 -8.34
N ARG A 67 -22.82 1.03 -8.21
CA ARG A 67 -23.67 2.24 -8.19
C ARG A 67 -23.36 3.16 -7.02
N TRP A 68 -23.11 2.59 -5.85
CA TRP A 68 -22.75 3.37 -4.68
C TRP A 68 -21.50 4.20 -4.95
N TYR A 69 -20.39 3.57 -5.40
CA TYR A 69 -19.15 4.28 -5.69
C TYR A 69 -19.31 5.32 -6.79
N LYS A 70 -19.99 4.96 -7.89
CA LYS A 70 -20.26 5.90 -8.99
C LYS A 70 -21.03 7.13 -8.49
N SER A 71 -22.07 6.96 -7.68
CA SER A 71 -22.90 8.05 -7.16
C SER A 71 -22.18 8.92 -6.12
N HIS A 72 -21.09 8.42 -5.53
CA HIS A 72 -20.24 9.16 -4.59
C HIS A 72 -18.97 9.74 -5.22
N GLY A 73 -18.96 9.89 -6.55
CA GLY A 73 -17.91 10.61 -7.27
C GLY A 73 -16.61 9.84 -7.48
N TYR A 74 -16.64 8.52 -7.32
CA TYR A 74 -15.51 7.68 -7.74
C TYR A 74 -15.54 7.54 -9.26
N ALA A 75 -14.35 7.55 -9.86
CA ALA A 75 -14.16 7.37 -11.29
C ALA A 75 -13.86 5.92 -11.67
N PHE A 76 -13.33 5.13 -10.74
CA PHE A 76 -13.11 3.70 -10.97
C PHE A 76 -13.28 2.88 -9.69
N LEU A 77 -13.54 1.59 -9.90
CA LEU A 77 -13.71 0.60 -8.83
C LEU A 77 -13.12 -0.74 -9.27
N VAL A 78 -12.52 -1.44 -8.32
CA VAL A 78 -12.22 -2.87 -8.41
C VAL A 78 -13.20 -3.61 -7.51
N LEU A 79 -13.97 -4.54 -8.06
CA LEU A 79 -14.69 -5.56 -7.30
C LEU A 79 -13.68 -6.69 -7.04
N SER A 80 -13.28 -6.86 -5.80
CA SER A 80 -12.19 -7.77 -5.41
C SER A 80 -12.67 -8.87 -4.48
N ASP A 81 -13.79 -9.49 -4.83
CA ASP A 81 -14.34 -10.61 -4.08
C ASP A 81 -13.31 -11.73 -3.85
N HIS A 82 -13.36 -12.39 -2.70
CA HIS A 82 -12.43 -13.45 -2.30
C HIS A 82 -12.45 -14.63 -3.29
N ASN A 83 -11.36 -14.80 -4.05
CA ASN A 83 -11.18 -15.90 -5.03
C ASN A 83 -12.30 -15.98 -6.08
N VAL A 84 -12.95 -14.86 -6.34
CA VAL A 84 -14.04 -14.75 -7.32
C VAL A 84 -13.81 -13.56 -8.24
N PHE A 85 -13.87 -13.80 -9.53
CA PHE A 85 -13.77 -12.79 -10.55
C PHE A 85 -15.16 -12.33 -11.02
N THR A 86 -15.53 -11.10 -10.70
CA THR A 86 -16.71 -10.45 -11.27
C THR A 86 -16.34 -9.78 -12.59
N ASP A 87 -16.83 -10.35 -13.72
CA ASP A 87 -16.55 -9.79 -15.04
C ASP A 87 -17.16 -8.39 -15.20
N PRO A 88 -16.38 -7.32 -15.36
CA PRO A 88 -16.91 -5.96 -15.53
C PRO A 88 -17.89 -5.80 -16.70
N ARG A 89 -17.83 -6.66 -17.72
CA ARG A 89 -18.74 -6.64 -18.86
C ARG A 89 -20.19 -6.94 -18.47
N THR A 90 -20.40 -7.67 -17.37
CA THR A 90 -21.76 -7.92 -16.83
C THR A 90 -22.40 -6.66 -16.24
N LEU A 91 -21.60 -5.63 -15.98
CA LEU A 91 -22.01 -4.34 -15.41
C LEU A 91 -21.76 -3.16 -16.41
N ALA A 92 -21.67 -3.46 -17.71
CA ALA A 92 -21.36 -2.47 -18.75
C ALA A 92 -22.33 -1.27 -18.76
N GLN A 93 -23.59 -1.47 -18.30
CA GLN A 93 -24.58 -0.41 -18.18
C GLN A 93 -24.21 0.67 -17.14
N LEU A 94 -23.26 0.41 -16.26
CA LEU A 94 -22.76 1.37 -15.28
C LEU A 94 -21.53 2.14 -15.76
N VAL A 95 -20.86 1.63 -16.80
CA VAL A 95 -19.63 2.22 -17.34
C VAL A 95 -19.96 3.36 -18.31
N ASP A 96 -19.29 4.50 -18.13
CA ASP A 96 -19.38 5.65 -19.02
C ASP A 96 -18.08 6.48 -18.99
N SER A 97 -18.10 7.69 -19.54
CA SER A 97 -16.93 8.58 -19.57
C SER A 97 -16.48 9.08 -18.18
N SER A 98 -17.25 8.84 -17.13
CA SER A 98 -16.99 9.28 -15.75
C SER A 98 -16.68 8.14 -14.78
N PHE A 99 -17.00 6.89 -15.14
CA PHE A 99 -16.85 5.73 -14.26
C PHE A 99 -16.57 4.44 -15.05
N LEU A 100 -15.63 3.65 -14.56
CA LEU A 100 -15.35 2.30 -15.06
C LEU A 100 -15.06 1.30 -13.93
N LEU A 101 -15.13 0.02 -14.29
CA LEU A 101 -14.69 -1.09 -13.44
C LEU A 101 -13.38 -1.63 -13.97
N ILE A 102 -12.38 -1.74 -13.09
CA ILE A 102 -11.12 -2.44 -13.37
C ILE A 102 -11.34 -3.90 -12.95
N PRO A 103 -11.10 -4.88 -13.84
CA PRO A 103 -11.24 -6.28 -13.47
C PRO A 103 -10.24 -6.67 -12.39
N GLY A 104 -10.70 -7.37 -11.34
CA GLY A 104 -9.85 -7.77 -10.24
C GLY A 104 -10.49 -8.83 -9.35
N GLU A 105 -9.72 -9.31 -8.40
CA GLU A 105 -10.14 -10.19 -7.32
C GLU A 105 -9.17 -10.10 -6.15
N GLU A 106 -9.55 -10.60 -5.00
CA GLU A 106 -8.66 -10.83 -3.87
C GLU A 106 -8.28 -12.31 -3.79
N LEU A 107 -7.00 -12.60 -4.12
CA LEU A 107 -6.42 -13.93 -3.92
C LEU A 107 -6.28 -14.17 -2.41
N THR A 108 -7.19 -14.95 -1.86
CA THR A 108 -7.32 -15.20 -0.43
C THR A 108 -6.85 -16.59 -0.08
N THR A 109 -5.84 -16.66 0.78
CA THR A 109 -5.28 -17.87 1.36
C THR A 109 -4.71 -17.59 2.74
N ALA A 110 -4.02 -18.56 3.33
CA ALA A 110 -3.33 -18.41 4.61
C ALA A 110 -2.06 -19.28 4.64
N PHE A 111 -1.12 -18.87 5.46
CA PHE A 111 -0.02 -19.71 5.94
C PHE A 111 -0.22 -19.95 7.45
N GLU A 112 -0.50 -21.18 7.81
CA GLU A 112 -0.93 -21.53 9.19
C GLU A 112 -2.12 -20.68 9.65
N ARG A 113 -1.93 -19.81 10.66
CA ARG A 113 -2.94 -18.88 11.18
C ARG A 113 -2.84 -17.46 10.57
N HIS A 114 -1.86 -17.21 9.71
CA HIS A 114 -1.60 -15.89 9.14
C HIS A 114 -2.38 -15.74 7.83
N PRO A 115 -3.36 -14.83 7.77
CA PRO A 115 -4.03 -14.52 6.51
C PRO A 115 -3.03 -14.00 5.47
N VAL A 116 -3.16 -14.44 4.24
CA VAL A 116 -2.38 -13.96 3.11
C VAL A 116 -3.36 -13.56 2.01
N HIS A 117 -3.54 -12.28 1.84
CA HIS A 117 -4.46 -11.69 0.88
C HIS A 117 -3.68 -10.78 -0.08
N VAL A 118 -3.91 -10.95 -1.36
CA VAL A 118 -3.28 -10.18 -2.43
C VAL A 118 -4.31 -9.83 -3.48
N ASN A 119 -4.57 -8.55 -3.69
CA ASN A 119 -5.43 -8.15 -4.80
C ASN A 119 -4.68 -8.22 -6.13
N GLY A 120 -5.34 -8.80 -7.12
CA GLY A 120 -4.92 -8.76 -8.52
C GLY A 120 -5.73 -7.72 -9.27
N LEU A 121 -5.06 -6.67 -9.75
CA LEU A 121 -5.69 -5.59 -10.51
C LEU A 121 -5.47 -5.77 -12.01
N ASN A 122 -6.50 -5.49 -12.80
CA ASN A 122 -6.50 -5.61 -14.26
C ASN A 122 -6.13 -7.00 -14.75
N ILE A 123 -6.78 -8.00 -14.17
CA ILE A 123 -6.59 -9.43 -14.49
C ILE A 123 -7.64 -9.90 -15.52
N PRO A 124 -7.34 -10.93 -16.33
CA PRO A 124 -8.25 -11.40 -17.40
C PRO A 124 -9.35 -12.35 -16.89
N GLY A 125 -9.28 -12.83 -15.65
CA GLY A 125 -10.18 -13.80 -15.06
C GLY A 125 -9.67 -14.29 -13.71
N VAL A 126 -10.37 -15.25 -13.09
CA VAL A 126 -9.99 -15.77 -11.78
C VAL A 126 -8.60 -16.41 -11.77
N ILE A 127 -7.83 -16.12 -10.73
CA ILE A 127 -6.50 -16.67 -10.48
C ILE A 127 -6.59 -17.54 -9.21
N PRO A 128 -6.42 -18.85 -9.28
CA PRO A 128 -6.42 -19.69 -8.09
C PRO A 128 -5.31 -19.26 -7.09
N PRO A 129 -5.65 -19.08 -5.82
CA PRO A 129 -4.66 -18.72 -4.81
C PRO A 129 -3.64 -19.86 -4.61
N ARG A 130 -2.41 -19.49 -4.26
CA ARG A 130 -1.29 -20.42 -4.12
C ARG A 130 -0.75 -20.43 -2.70
N THR A 131 -0.31 -21.60 -2.25
CA THR A 131 0.33 -21.77 -0.93
C THR A 131 1.80 -22.20 -1.09
N ASP A 132 2.58 -21.98 -0.03
CA ASP A 132 3.97 -22.43 0.09
C ASP A 132 4.21 -23.00 1.49
N SER A 133 5.41 -23.56 1.70
CA SER A 133 5.87 -24.05 3.02
C SER A 133 6.31 -22.91 3.97
N THR A 134 6.26 -21.66 3.53
CA THR A 134 6.60 -20.47 4.32
C THR A 134 5.60 -19.34 4.08
N LEU A 135 5.47 -18.44 5.05
CA LEU A 135 4.63 -17.24 4.92
C LEU A 135 5.08 -16.38 3.74
N LEU A 136 6.38 -16.05 3.69
CA LEU A 136 6.96 -15.28 2.57
C LEU A 136 6.72 -15.96 1.22
N GLY A 137 6.94 -17.27 1.14
CA GLY A 137 6.70 -18.04 -0.08
C GLY A 137 5.24 -18.04 -0.51
N THR A 138 4.30 -18.09 0.44
CA THR A 138 2.86 -18.00 0.16
C THR A 138 2.50 -16.63 -0.40
N ILE A 139 2.99 -15.53 0.21
CA ILE A 139 2.78 -14.17 -0.32
C ILE A 139 3.39 -14.05 -1.72
N GLN A 140 4.65 -14.45 -1.88
CA GLN A 140 5.37 -14.34 -3.17
C GLN A 140 4.68 -15.09 -4.30
N LYS A 141 4.19 -16.31 -4.05
CA LYS A 141 3.47 -17.10 -5.07
C LYS A 141 2.17 -16.46 -5.53
N ASN A 142 1.45 -15.75 -4.66
CA ASN A 142 0.25 -15.02 -5.04
C ASN A 142 0.58 -13.74 -5.83
N VAL A 143 1.61 -13.00 -5.42
CA VAL A 143 2.15 -11.88 -6.21
C VAL A 143 2.58 -12.36 -7.61
N ASP A 144 3.31 -13.45 -7.69
CA ASP A 144 3.77 -14.01 -8.95
C ASP A 144 2.60 -14.51 -9.83
N ALA A 145 1.56 -15.09 -9.23
CA ALA A 145 0.37 -15.52 -9.95
C ALA A 145 -0.34 -14.36 -10.65
N VAL A 146 -0.47 -13.20 -9.98
CA VAL A 146 -1.01 -11.98 -10.58
C VAL A 146 -0.10 -11.48 -11.71
N ARG A 147 1.22 -11.52 -11.52
CA ARG A 147 2.20 -11.08 -12.54
C ARG A 147 2.25 -12.00 -13.76
N GLU A 148 2.02 -13.29 -13.60
CA GLU A 148 1.96 -14.25 -14.71
C GLU A 148 0.87 -13.90 -15.73
N VAL A 149 -0.24 -13.33 -15.28
CA VAL A 149 -1.33 -12.86 -16.14
C VAL A 149 -1.23 -11.38 -16.50
N GLN A 150 -0.07 -10.75 -16.23
CA GLN A 150 0.20 -9.32 -16.48
C GLN A 150 -0.67 -8.34 -15.66
N GLY A 151 -1.26 -8.81 -14.57
CA GLY A 151 -1.94 -8.00 -13.58
C GLY A 151 -0.96 -7.23 -12.68
N VAL A 152 -1.51 -6.29 -11.93
CA VAL A 152 -0.77 -5.53 -10.91
C VAL A 152 -1.21 -6.02 -9.53
N PRO A 153 -0.32 -6.66 -8.75
CA PRO A 153 -0.63 -7.05 -7.39
C PRO A 153 -0.59 -5.87 -6.43
N HIS A 154 -1.39 -5.90 -5.40
CA HIS A 154 -1.12 -5.19 -4.15
C HIS A 154 -1.36 -6.09 -2.94
N ILE A 155 -0.50 -5.96 -1.93
CA ILE A 155 -0.58 -6.75 -0.71
C ILE A 155 -1.56 -6.08 0.25
N ASN A 156 -2.53 -6.86 0.74
CA ASN A 156 -3.61 -6.36 1.58
C ASN A 156 -3.22 -6.36 3.06
N HIS A 157 -3.75 -5.42 3.80
CA HIS A 157 -3.88 -5.28 5.27
C HIS A 157 -2.94 -6.16 6.13
N PRO A 158 -1.61 -5.92 6.17
CA PRO A 158 -0.66 -6.74 6.94
C PRO A 158 -1.03 -6.95 8.41
N ASN A 159 -1.73 -5.97 9.02
CA ASN A 159 -2.16 -6.00 10.41
C ASN A 159 -3.52 -6.69 10.64
N PHE A 160 -4.19 -7.18 9.60
CA PHE A 160 -5.34 -8.06 9.79
C PHE A 160 -4.89 -9.40 10.35
N GLY A 161 -5.40 -9.76 11.54
CA GLY A 161 -4.92 -10.94 12.26
C GLY A 161 -3.42 -10.91 12.61
N TRP A 162 -2.76 -9.74 12.53
CA TRP A 162 -1.32 -9.57 12.76
C TRP A 162 -0.48 -10.50 11.89
N ALA A 163 -0.85 -10.56 10.61
CA ALA A 163 -0.37 -11.60 9.69
C ALA A 163 1.14 -11.50 9.41
N PHE A 164 1.63 -10.30 9.12
CA PHE A 164 3.06 -10.07 8.83
C PHE A 164 3.41 -8.58 8.93
N ASP A 165 4.71 -8.29 8.98
CA ASP A 165 5.23 -6.94 9.11
C ASP A 165 6.22 -6.57 7.99
N HIS A 166 6.93 -5.45 8.19
CA HIS A 166 7.95 -4.95 7.28
C HIS A 166 9.09 -5.94 7.00
N THR A 167 9.39 -6.86 7.93
CA THR A 167 10.50 -7.83 7.77
C THR A 167 10.18 -8.86 6.70
N VAL A 168 8.91 -9.25 6.58
CA VAL A 168 8.41 -10.12 5.50
C VAL A 168 8.25 -9.32 4.21
N LEU A 169 7.56 -8.16 4.27
CA LEU A 169 7.32 -7.31 3.09
C LEU A 169 8.59 -6.87 2.39
N ALA A 170 9.67 -6.58 3.14
CA ALA A 170 10.96 -6.19 2.57
C ALA A 170 11.54 -7.25 1.61
N GLN A 171 11.18 -8.52 1.77
CA GLN A 171 11.69 -9.63 0.99
C GLN A 171 10.83 -9.96 -0.23
N VAL A 172 9.56 -9.54 -0.26
CA VAL A 172 8.65 -9.78 -1.39
C VAL A 172 9.19 -9.07 -2.64
N GLN A 173 9.20 -9.77 -3.76
CA GLN A 173 9.66 -9.25 -5.04
C GLN A 173 8.51 -9.01 -6.00
N ARG A 174 8.72 -8.11 -6.99
CA ARG A 174 7.77 -7.84 -8.07
C ARG A 174 6.44 -7.23 -7.61
N ASP A 175 6.39 -6.71 -6.36
CA ASP A 175 5.28 -5.92 -5.85
C ASP A 175 5.76 -4.55 -5.40
N ARG A 176 4.91 -3.53 -5.57
CA ARG A 176 5.17 -2.14 -5.19
C ARG A 176 4.04 -1.49 -4.42
N LEU A 177 2.93 -2.18 -4.24
CA LEU A 177 1.73 -1.63 -3.62
C LEU A 177 1.36 -2.44 -2.37
N PHE A 178 1.07 -1.75 -1.27
CA PHE A 178 0.45 -2.39 -0.12
C PHE A 178 -0.50 -1.42 0.58
N GLU A 179 -1.43 -1.93 1.36
CA GLU A 179 -2.38 -1.11 2.07
C GLU A 179 -1.74 -0.47 3.29
N ILE A 180 -1.59 0.86 3.23
CA ILE A 180 -1.16 1.70 4.36
C ILE A 180 -2.35 2.12 5.23
N HIS A 181 -3.55 2.07 4.64
CA HIS A 181 -4.80 2.26 5.34
C HIS A 181 -5.87 1.34 4.75
N ASN A 182 -6.59 0.66 5.62
CA ASN A 182 -7.72 -0.18 5.24
C ASN A 182 -8.93 0.20 6.11
N GLY A 183 -10.08 0.44 5.50
CA GLY A 183 -11.30 0.87 6.17
C GLY A 183 -12.04 -0.20 6.98
N HIS A 184 -11.60 -1.47 6.89
CA HIS A 184 -12.20 -2.57 7.62
C HIS A 184 -11.87 -2.47 9.13
N PRO A 185 -12.86 -2.56 10.04
CA PRO A 185 -12.67 -2.30 11.48
C PRO A 185 -11.76 -3.30 12.19
N LEU A 186 -11.50 -4.48 11.61
CA LEU A 186 -10.58 -5.48 12.17
C LEU A 186 -9.13 -5.31 11.69
N VAL A 187 -8.87 -4.34 10.83
CA VAL A 187 -7.49 -4.00 10.44
C VAL A 187 -6.95 -2.96 11.41
N HIS A 188 -5.86 -3.31 12.07
CA HIS A 188 -5.23 -2.46 13.09
C HIS A 188 -4.28 -1.45 12.42
N ASN A 189 -4.83 -0.44 11.74
CA ASN A 189 -4.04 0.56 11.01
C ASN A 189 -2.97 1.25 11.88
N GLU A 190 -3.34 1.61 13.11
CA GLU A 190 -2.47 2.30 14.07
C GLU A 190 -1.52 1.36 14.84
N GLY A 191 -1.56 0.04 14.55
CA GLY A 191 -0.82 -0.95 15.33
C GLY A 191 -1.48 -1.29 16.66
N GLY A 192 -0.74 -1.97 17.53
CA GLY A 192 -1.21 -2.29 18.87
C GLY A 192 -0.30 -3.29 19.58
N GLY A 193 -0.18 -3.17 20.91
CA GLY A 193 0.81 -3.92 21.68
C GLY A 193 2.23 -3.61 21.17
N ASP A 194 2.96 -4.65 20.80
CA ASP A 194 4.31 -4.52 20.23
C ASP A 194 4.32 -4.49 18.70
N SER A 195 3.15 -4.52 18.05
CA SER A 195 3.04 -4.53 16.59
C SER A 195 2.95 -3.11 16.03
N PRO A 196 3.77 -2.77 15.03
CA PRO A 196 3.78 -1.45 14.42
C PRO A 196 2.48 -1.17 13.64
N GLY A 197 2.11 0.11 13.53
CA GLY A 197 1.07 0.55 12.62
C GLY A 197 1.49 0.45 11.15
N LEU A 198 0.52 0.54 10.23
CA LEU A 198 0.79 0.40 8.79
C LEU A 198 1.70 1.52 8.26
N GLU A 199 1.54 2.75 8.75
CA GLU A 199 2.44 3.87 8.40
C GLU A 199 3.88 3.60 8.91
N GLU A 200 4.03 3.03 10.09
CA GLU A 200 5.35 2.66 10.63
C GLU A 200 5.98 1.50 9.85
N ILE A 201 5.17 0.51 9.42
CA ILE A 201 5.63 -0.55 8.51
C ILE A 201 6.18 0.07 7.23
N TRP A 202 5.46 1.03 6.65
CA TRP A 202 5.89 1.73 5.43
C TRP A 202 7.19 2.51 5.63
N ASP A 203 7.30 3.28 6.70
CA ASP A 203 8.52 4.04 7.04
C ASP A 203 9.74 3.12 7.17
N ARG A 204 9.58 1.98 7.85
CA ARG A 204 10.63 0.97 8.00
C ARG A 204 11.03 0.33 6.66
N LEU A 205 10.09 0.07 5.76
CA LEU A 205 10.36 -0.42 4.40
C LEU A 205 11.19 0.60 3.61
N LEU A 206 10.77 1.87 3.59
CA LEU A 206 11.46 2.94 2.88
C LEU A 206 12.85 3.19 3.44
N THR A 207 12.99 3.23 4.77
CA THR A 207 14.29 3.37 5.46
C THR A 207 15.22 2.20 5.15
N GLY A 208 14.67 0.98 5.01
CA GLY A 208 15.39 -0.21 4.57
C GLY A 208 15.72 -0.26 3.07
N GLY A 209 15.33 0.76 2.30
CA GLY A 209 15.58 0.86 0.86
C GLY A 209 14.56 0.10 -0.02
N LYS A 210 13.51 -0.46 0.58
CA LYS A 210 12.41 -1.11 -0.15
C LYS A 210 11.40 -0.07 -0.60
N ARG A 211 11.38 0.27 -1.89
CA ARG A 211 10.39 1.21 -2.43
C ARG A 211 9.05 0.51 -2.63
N MET A 212 8.09 0.85 -1.78
CA MET A 212 6.68 0.50 -1.92
C MET A 212 5.83 1.76 -1.80
N TYR A 213 4.68 1.77 -2.45
CA TYR A 213 3.69 2.84 -2.39
C TYR A 213 2.52 2.39 -1.53
N GLY A 214 2.14 3.23 -0.57
CA GLY A 214 1.02 2.99 0.32
C GLY A 214 -0.29 3.40 -0.34
N ILE A 215 -1.25 2.49 -0.44
CA ILE A 215 -2.60 2.76 -0.90
C ILE A 215 -3.58 2.79 0.27
N ALA A 216 -4.64 3.59 0.16
CA ALA A 216 -5.77 3.56 1.07
C ALA A 216 -6.96 2.93 0.37
N VAL A 217 -7.68 2.07 1.08
CA VAL A 217 -8.82 1.32 0.56
C VAL A 217 -9.96 1.25 1.56
N ASP A 218 -11.15 0.92 1.09
CA ASP A 218 -12.31 0.70 1.96
C ASP A 218 -12.36 -0.70 2.55
N ASP A 219 -12.02 -1.71 1.75
CA ASP A 219 -12.28 -3.11 2.09
C ASP A 219 -13.75 -3.28 2.55
N ALA A 220 -14.65 -2.68 1.76
CA ALA A 220 -16.03 -2.50 2.15
C ALA A 220 -16.86 -3.76 1.90
N HIS A 221 -17.59 -4.18 2.94
CA HIS A 221 -18.49 -5.33 2.92
C HIS A 221 -19.95 -4.93 3.18
N HIS A 222 -20.16 -3.73 3.75
CA HIS A 222 -21.48 -3.33 4.24
C HIS A 222 -21.99 -2.06 3.56
N PHE A 223 -22.92 -2.23 2.64
CA PHE A 223 -23.58 -1.15 1.88
C PHE A 223 -25.03 -0.94 2.32
N GLN A 224 -25.59 -1.88 3.07
CA GLN A 224 -26.97 -1.83 3.56
C GLN A 224 -27.03 -1.34 5.01
N GLY A 225 -28.17 -0.70 5.35
CA GLY A 225 -28.43 -0.22 6.70
C GLY A 225 -27.64 1.02 7.09
N GLU A 226 -27.54 1.28 8.37
CA GLU A 226 -26.83 2.44 8.92
C GLU A 226 -25.32 2.18 8.92
N PHE A 227 -24.56 3.21 8.53
CA PHE A 227 -23.10 3.16 8.59
C PHE A 227 -22.61 3.38 10.03
N ALA A 228 -21.69 2.54 10.48
CA ALA A 228 -21.21 2.55 11.86
C ALA A 228 -19.69 2.23 11.92
N PRO A 229 -18.99 2.66 12.98
CA PRO A 229 -17.54 2.45 13.11
C PRO A 229 -17.10 0.99 13.13
N ASP A 230 -17.95 0.10 13.62
CA ASP A 230 -17.73 -1.35 13.73
C ASP A 230 -18.15 -2.14 12.48
N ARG A 231 -18.58 -1.44 11.42
CA ARG A 231 -18.95 -2.03 10.13
C ARG A 231 -17.94 -1.62 9.07
N SER A 232 -17.62 -2.53 8.16
CA SER A 232 -16.80 -2.24 6.98
C SER A 232 -17.64 -1.52 5.91
N ASN A 233 -17.87 -0.22 6.12
CA ASN A 233 -18.64 0.62 5.20
C ASN A 233 -17.73 1.31 4.18
N PRO A 234 -18.22 1.62 2.96
CA PRO A 234 -17.46 2.34 1.96
C PRO A 234 -17.22 3.82 2.31
N GLY A 235 -16.24 4.44 1.65
CA GLY A 235 -15.90 5.86 1.79
C GLY A 235 -14.90 6.17 2.90
N ARG A 236 -14.17 5.18 3.40
CA ARG A 236 -13.20 5.33 4.49
C ARG A 236 -11.75 5.47 4.03
N GLY A 237 -11.46 4.98 2.83
CA GLY A 237 -10.14 5.07 2.23
C GLY A 237 -10.22 4.95 0.71
N TRP A 238 -9.42 5.73 0.00
CA TRP A 238 -9.38 5.69 -1.46
C TRP A 238 -8.02 6.13 -1.99
N VAL A 239 -7.79 5.85 -3.25
CA VAL A 239 -6.69 6.42 -4.02
C VAL A 239 -7.23 7.45 -5.02
N THR A 240 -6.43 8.48 -5.31
CA THR A 240 -6.69 9.38 -6.42
C THR A 240 -5.51 9.33 -7.37
N VAL A 241 -5.74 8.75 -8.53
CA VAL A 241 -4.71 8.38 -9.51
C VAL A 241 -4.59 9.45 -10.58
N ARG A 242 -3.36 9.80 -10.94
CA ARG A 242 -3.06 10.76 -11.99
C ARG A 242 -2.74 10.01 -13.29
N ALA A 243 -3.65 10.07 -14.25
CA ALA A 243 -3.54 9.37 -15.53
C ALA A 243 -4.03 10.25 -16.69
N ARG A 244 -3.64 9.91 -17.93
CA ARG A 244 -4.06 10.64 -19.13
C ARG A 244 -5.49 10.32 -19.53
N ALA A 245 -5.94 9.11 -19.24
CA ALA A 245 -7.27 8.64 -19.57
C ALA A 245 -7.87 7.84 -18.42
N LEU A 246 -9.19 7.81 -18.35
CA LEU A 246 -9.94 6.87 -17.54
C LEU A 246 -9.97 5.54 -18.29
N ASP A 247 -8.91 4.75 -18.11
CA ASP A 247 -8.66 3.47 -18.76
C ASP A 247 -8.02 2.50 -17.75
N PRO A 248 -8.47 1.23 -17.67
CA PRO A 248 -7.96 0.28 -16.68
C PRO A 248 -6.45 0.14 -16.68
N LEU A 249 -5.83 0.00 -17.85
CA LEU A 249 -4.39 -0.21 -17.96
C LEU A 249 -3.59 1.06 -17.60
N GLU A 250 -4.06 2.25 -18.02
CA GLU A 250 -3.45 3.53 -17.66
C GLU A 250 -3.50 3.75 -16.14
N LEU A 251 -4.64 3.45 -15.51
CA LEU A 251 -4.81 3.62 -14.06
C LEU A 251 -3.91 2.69 -13.26
N VAL A 252 -3.87 1.39 -13.57
CA VAL A 252 -3.03 0.45 -12.79
C VAL A 252 -1.55 0.68 -13.00
N ARG A 253 -1.12 1.12 -14.20
CA ARG A 253 0.27 1.54 -14.46
C ARG A 253 0.64 2.79 -13.68
N ALA A 254 -0.27 3.75 -13.59
CA ALA A 254 -0.07 4.96 -12.81
C ALA A 254 0.04 4.64 -11.31
N LEU A 255 -0.79 3.73 -10.77
CA LEU A 255 -0.66 3.22 -9.40
C LEU A 255 0.71 2.58 -9.17
N GLU A 256 1.14 1.68 -10.04
CA GLU A 256 2.43 0.99 -9.92
C GLU A 256 3.64 1.94 -10.05
N ALA A 257 3.46 3.05 -10.76
CA ALA A 257 4.46 4.12 -10.89
C ALA A 257 4.43 5.13 -9.74
N GLY A 258 3.50 5.02 -8.78
CA GLY A 258 3.34 5.98 -7.68
C GLY A 258 2.71 7.31 -8.10
N GLN A 259 2.03 7.35 -9.25
CA GLN A 259 1.32 8.54 -9.76
C GLN A 259 -0.06 8.68 -9.12
N PHE A 260 -0.12 8.72 -7.80
CA PHE A 260 -1.35 8.84 -7.03
C PHE A 260 -1.10 9.41 -5.63
N TYR A 261 -2.16 9.80 -4.97
CA TYR A 261 -2.15 9.95 -3.52
C TYR A 261 -3.24 9.09 -2.88
N ALA A 262 -2.99 8.63 -1.66
CA ALA A 262 -3.94 7.93 -0.82
C ALA A 262 -4.63 8.92 0.13
N SER A 263 -5.89 8.69 0.47
CA SER A 263 -6.64 9.58 1.35
C SER A 263 -7.74 8.86 2.11
N THR A 264 -8.02 9.38 3.31
CA THR A 264 -9.14 8.98 4.18
C THR A 264 -10.15 10.12 4.40
N GLY A 265 -10.01 11.25 3.67
CA GLY A 265 -10.93 12.39 3.86
C GLY A 265 -10.54 13.64 3.06
N VAL A 266 -9.27 13.82 2.75
CA VAL A 266 -8.78 15.02 2.07
C VAL A 266 -8.75 14.79 0.56
N GLU A 267 -9.28 15.74 -0.22
CA GLU A 267 -9.11 15.79 -1.67
C GLU A 267 -8.11 16.88 -2.04
N LEU A 268 -7.19 16.55 -2.94
CA LEU A 268 -6.20 17.50 -3.44
C LEU A 268 -6.61 18.03 -4.80
N GLU A 269 -6.36 19.32 -5.04
CA GLU A 269 -6.49 19.92 -6.36
C GLU A 269 -5.28 19.60 -7.23
N ASP A 270 -4.09 19.64 -6.62
CA ASP A 270 -2.84 19.35 -7.31
C ASP A 270 -1.72 18.95 -6.31
N VAL A 271 -0.77 18.18 -6.82
CA VAL A 271 0.48 17.85 -6.12
C VAL A 271 1.61 18.05 -7.12
N ARG A 272 2.62 18.83 -6.74
CA ARG A 272 3.82 19.05 -7.53
C ARG A 272 5.05 18.72 -6.72
N VAL A 273 5.93 17.95 -7.30
CA VAL A 273 7.19 17.54 -6.69
C VAL A 273 8.33 18.05 -7.56
N THR A 274 9.25 18.80 -6.95
CA THR A 274 10.52 19.17 -7.55
C THR A 274 11.65 18.63 -6.66
N PRO A 275 12.92 18.67 -7.08
CA PRO A 275 14.04 18.29 -6.22
C PRO A 275 14.10 19.07 -4.90
N GLU A 276 13.57 20.30 -4.88
CA GLU A 276 13.67 21.22 -3.73
C GLU A 276 12.35 21.40 -2.98
N THR A 277 11.19 21.09 -3.61
CA THR A 277 9.87 21.42 -3.05
C THR A 277 8.85 20.34 -3.26
N LEU A 278 7.96 20.21 -2.28
CA LEU A 278 6.67 19.53 -2.39
C LEU A 278 5.56 20.59 -2.23
N GLU A 279 4.81 20.86 -3.31
CA GLU A 279 3.64 21.74 -3.27
C GLU A 279 2.37 20.90 -3.30
N VAL A 280 1.53 21.07 -2.30
CA VAL A 280 0.22 20.38 -2.20
C VAL A 280 -0.87 21.43 -2.15
N ARG A 281 -1.81 21.38 -3.09
CA ARG A 281 -3.02 22.20 -3.09
C ARG A 281 -4.20 21.37 -2.63
N ILE A 282 -4.76 21.77 -1.51
CA ILE A 282 -5.89 21.07 -0.88
C ILE A 282 -7.18 21.71 -1.38
N ARG A 283 -8.13 20.88 -1.83
CA ARG A 283 -9.48 21.34 -2.14
C ARG A 283 -10.18 21.73 -0.85
N ALA A 284 -10.65 22.97 -0.76
CA ALA A 284 -11.36 23.45 0.42
C ALA A 284 -12.69 22.69 0.58
N GLN A 285 -12.78 21.85 1.58
CA GLN A 285 -13.96 21.09 1.96
C GLN A 285 -14.12 21.18 3.48
N GLY A 286 -14.94 22.10 3.97
CA GLY A 286 -15.24 22.19 5.40
C GLY A 286 -13.98 22.33 6.30
N SER A 287 -14.05 21.84 7.53
CA SER A 287 -12.91 21.86 8.47
C SER A 287 -12.26 20.48 8.57
N PHE A 288 -10.96 20.41 8.29
CA PHE A 288 -10.14 19.21 8.45
C PHE A 288 -9.23 19.32 9.67
N LYS A 289 -8.97 18.19 10.33
CA LYS A 289 -7.84 18.07 11.26
C LYS A 289 -6.71 17.39 10.51
N TYR A 290 -5.60 18.11 10.37
CA TYR A 290 -4.36 17.52 9.87
C TYR A 290 -3.61 16.88 11.04
N ARG A 291 -3.06 15.71 10.83
CA ARG A 291 -2.10 15.07 11.73
C ARG A 291 -0.70 15.18 11.13
#